data_9da1c051afa0e95b091f030e8a619602
#
_entry.id   9da1c051afa0e95b091f030e8a619602
#
_cell.length_a   1.000
_cell.length_b   1.000
_cell.length_c   1.000
_cell.angle_alpha   90.00
_cell.angle_beta   90.00
_cell.angle_gamma   90.00
#
_symmetry.space_group_name_H-M   'P 1'
#
loop_
_entity.id
_entity.type
_entity.pdbx_description
1 polymer ?
#
loop_
_entity_poly.entity_id
_entity_poly.type
_entity_poly.pdbx_seq_one_letter_code
_entity_poly.pdbx_strand_id
1 'polypeptide(L)'
;AVMCCREYIDAPFAAINGDDFYGRDAFQQIYDFLSQPHKPGEYAMTGFLLKNTLSENGSVSRGVCHASPEGYLESIVENTHIISTCDGPLTTTDGETYRLLSPDTPVSMNLWAFTPDFMDQLWARFPAFYQNAMAANPLKGEYYLPFVVNDTLRDGESAVRMLHTTSKWYGITYQPDLPAVREALTRLTQEGEYPEALWEK
;
A
#
# COMPACT_ATOMS: atom_id res chain seq x y z
N ALA A 1 -2.18 -13.50 -6.26
CA ALA A 1 -2.46 -14.05 -4.92
C ALA A 1 -3.90 -13.71 -4.48
N VAL A 2 -4.28 -12.43 -4.24
CA VAL A 2 -5.61 -12.05 -3.70
C VAL A 2 -6.75 -12.65 -4.50
N MET A 3 -6.75 -12.56 -5.82
CA MET A 3 -7.78 -13.10 -6.70
C MET A 3 -8.06 -14.61 -6.47
N CYS A 4 -7.06 -15.40 -6.05
CA CYS A 4 -7.22 -16.82 -5.78
C CYS A 4 -8.00 -17.12 -4.49
N CYS A 5 -8.26 -16.12 -3.66
CA CYS A 5 -9.00 -16.27 -2.41
C CYS A 5 -10.53 -16.10 -2.59
N ARG A 6 -11.03 -15.94 -3.82
CA ARG A 6 -12.43 -15.61 -4.10
C ARG A 6 -13.43 -16.53 -3.41
N GLU A 7 -13.17 -17.83 -3.38
CA GLU A 7 -14.08 -18.83 -2.79
C GLU A 7 -14.14 -18.75 -1.25
N TYR A 8 -13.23 -18.02 -0.62
CA TYR A 8 -13.09 -17.89 0.83
C TYR A 8 -13.48 -16.50 1.36
N ILE A 9 -13.76 -15.55 0.47
CA ILE A 9 -14.09 -14.16 0.84
C ILE A 9 -15.58 -13.92 0.67
N ASP A 10 -16.29 -13.89 1.78
CA ASP A 10 -17.74 -13.63 1.90
C ASP A 10 -18.07 -12.38 2.76
N ALA A 11 -17.04 -11.72 3.31
CA ALA A 11 -17.15 -10.54 4.15
C ALA A 11 -16.11 -9.49 3.74
N PRO A 12 -16.25 -8.22 4.19
CA PRO A 12 -15.21 -7.20 4.01
C PRO A 12 -13.86 -7.68 4.53
N PHE A 13 -12.79 -7.39 3.79
CA PHE A 13 -11.47 -7.93 4.07
C PHE A 13 -10.34 -6.91 3.86
N ALA A 14 -9.22 -7.13 4.55
CA ALA A 14 -7.99 -6.41 4.31
C ALA A 14 -7.06 -7.20 3.39
N ALA A 15 -6.39 -6.51 2.47
CA ALA A 15 -5.28 -7.04 1.69
C ALA A 15 -3.98 -6.34 2.10
N ILE A 16 -2.97 -7.14 2.47
CA ILE A 16 -1.67 -6.66 2.95
C ILE A 16 -0.54 -7.46 2.31
N ASN A 17 0.68 -6.91 2.33
CA ASN A 17 1.88 -7.70 2.09
C ASN A 17 2.23 -8.49 3.37
N GLY A 18 2.56 -9.76 3.23
CA GLY A 18 2.78 -10.65 4.38
C GLY A 18 4.13 -10.47 5.08
N ASP A 19 5.04 -9.71 4.49
CA ASP A 19 6.40 -9.44 4.94
C ASP A 19 6.65 -7.97 5.34
N ASP A 20 5.59 -7.15 5.39
CA ASP A 20 5.64 -5.75 5.77
C ASP A 20 5.11 -5.53 7.19
N PHE A 21 5.72 -4.60 7.91
CA PHE A 21 5.24 -4.09 9.20
C PHE A 21 4.58 -2.73 9.01
N TYR A 22 3.29 -2.64 9.31
CA TYR A 22 2.47 -1.44 9.07
C TYR A 22 2.25 -0.57 10.31
N GLY A 23 2.55 -1.10 11.51
CA GLY A 23 2.24 -0.45 12.78
C GLY A 23 0.78 -0.63 13.22
N ARG A 24 0.57 -0.52 14.53
CA ARG A 24 -0.72 -0.79 15.16
C ARG A 24 -1.82 0.18 14.72
N ASP A 25 -1.50 1.47 14.60
CA ASP A 25 -2.47 2.50 14.20
C ASP A 25 -3.04 2.24 12.80
N ALA A 26 -2.19 1.86 11.84
CA ALA A 26 -2.64 1.57 10.48
C ALA A 26 -3.62 0.39 10.44
N PHE A 27 -3.38 -0.67 11.20
CA PHE A 27 -4.30 -1.80 11.33
C PHE A 27 -5.60 -1.40 12.05
N GLN A 28 -5.52 -0.56 13.07
CA GLN A 28 -6.70 -0.09 13.79
C GLN A 28 -7.63 0.68 12.86
N GLN A 29 -7.10 1.58 12.04
CA GLN A 29 -7.89 2.35 11.09
C GLN A 29 -8.56 1.47 10.02
N ILE A 30 -7.86 0.47 9.49
CA ILE A 30 -8.44 -0.51 8.56
C ILE A 30 -9.53 -1.34 9.25
N TYR A 31 -9.30 -1.78 10.48
CA TYR A 31 -10.29 -2.52 11.26
C TYR A 31 -11.55 -1.67 11.53
N ASP A 32 -11.37 -0.41 11.94
CA ASP A 32 -12.47 0.50 12.23
C ASP A 32 -13.31 0.76 10.97
N PHE A 33 -12.66 0.91 9.81
CA PHE A 33 -13.36 1.00 8.53
C PHE A 33 -14.13 -0.28 8.23
N LEU A 34 -13.47 -1.45 8.22
CA LEU A 34 -14.10 -2.72 7.88
C LEU A 34 -15.23 -3.14 8.84
N SER A 35 -15.23 -2.62 10.06
CA SER A 35 -16.26 -2.89 11.07
C SER A 35 -17.56 -2.11 10.85
N GLN A 36 -17.60 -1.18 9.89
CA GLN A 36 -18.78 -0.44 9.52
C GLN A 36 -19.51 -1.11 8.35
N PRO A 37 -20.83 -0.90 8.19
CA PRO A 37 -21.54 -1.32 7.00
C PRO A 37 -21.04 -0.55 5.77
N HIS A 38 -20.75 -1.26 4.68
CA HIS A 38 -20.31 -0.69 3.41
C HIS A 38 -21.17 -1.19 2.26
N LYS A 39 -21.33 -0.34 1.26
CA LYS A 39 -21.91 -0.73 -0.03
C LYS A 39 -20.82 -1.34 -0.93
N PRO A 40 -21.19 -2.15 -1.92
CA PRO A 40 -20.28 -2.56 -2.98
C PRO A 40 -19.57 -1.34 -3.59
N GLY A 41 -18.27 -1.46 -3.84
CA GLY A 41 -17.44 -0.37 -4.36
C GLY A 41 -16.94 0.65 -3.32
N GLU A 42 -17.36 0.55 -2.05
CA GLU A 42 -16.80 1.37 -0.97
C GLU A 42 -15.56 0.68 -0.39
N TYR A 43 -14.39 1.23 -0.70
CA TYR A 43 -13.10 0.71 -0.29
C TYR A 43 -12.34 1.73 0.55
N ALA A 44 -11.26 1.30 1.19
CA ALA A 44 -10.30 2.20 1.81
C ALA A 44 -8.85 1.74 1.59
N MET A 45 -7.95 2.66 1.76
CA MET A 45 -6.52 2.39 1.84
C MET A 45 -5.88 3.23 2.93
N THR A 46 -4.77 2.75 3.49
CA THR A 46 -3.98 3.56 4.40
C THR A 46 -2.87 4.28 3.64
N GLY A 47 -2.91 5.61 3.65
CA GLY A 47 -1.84 6.48 3.15
C GLY A 47 -0.78 6.69 4.23
N PHE A 48 0.45 6.28 3.95
CA PHE A 48 1.61 6.52 4.80
C PHE A 48 2.31 7.80 4.38
N LEU A 49 2.93 8.50 5.32
CA LEU A 49 3.81 9.62 4.99
C LEU A 49 5.06 9.09 4.29
N LEU A 50 5.42 9.65 3.14
CA LEU A 50 6.59 9.22 2.35
C LEU A 50 7.86 9.10 3.20
N LYS A 51 8.14 10.09 4.07
CA LYS A 51 9.30 10.09 4.98
C LYS A 51 9.35 8.86 5.89
N ASN A 52 8.22 8.23 6.19
CA ASN A 52 8.09 7.06 7.06
C ASN A 52 8.25 5.73 6.29
N THR A 53 8.57 5.77 5.00
CA THR A 53 8.64 4.58 4.13
C THR A 53 9.94 4.50 3.31
N LEU A 54 10.89 5.41 3.55
CA LEU A 54 12.16 5.47 2.83
C LEU A 54 13.19 4.51 3.43
N SER A 55 14.16 4.09 2.60
CA SER A 55 15.38 3.41 3.02
C SER A 55 16.57 4.35 2.92
N GLU A 56 17.52 4.24 3.84
CA GLU A 56 18.81 4.93 3.77
C GLU A 56 19.81 4.18 2.88
N ASN A 57 19.48 2.94 2.50
CA ASN A 57 20.38 2.03 1.79
C ASN A 57 20.16 2.03 0.26
N GLY A 58 19.22 2.83 -0.26
CA GLY A 58 18.99 2.92 -1.70
C GLY A 58 17.62 3.50 -2.06
N SER A 59 17.30 3.44 -3.35
CA SER A 59 16.03 3.91 -3.87
C SER A 59 14.90 2.94 -3.54
N VAL A 60 13.68 3.49 -3.44
CA VAL A 60 12.45 2.73 -3.22
C VAL A 60 11.41 3.07 -4.29
N SER A 61 10.49 2.14 -4.55
CA SER A 61 9.28 2.40 -5.36
C SER A 61 8.09 2.65 -4.45
N ARG A 62 7.29 3.69 -4.76
CA ARG A 62 6.07 4.02 -4.00
C ARG A 62 4.96 4.52 -4.89
N GLY A 63 3.75 4.03 -4.64
CA GLY A 63 2.54 4.58 -5.23
C GLY A 63 2.18 5.90 -4.56
N VAL A 64 2.50 7.03 -5.18
CA VAL A 64 2.12 8.37 -4.69
C VAL A 64 0.63 8.55 -4.87
N CYS A 65 -0.07 8.84 -3.76
CA CYS A 65 -1.52 8.99 -3.72
C CYS A 65 -1.94 10.45 -3.88
N HIS A 66 -2.95 10.67 -4.72
CA HIS A 66 -3.65 11.95 -4.85
C HIS A 66 -5.07 11.77 -4.32
N ALA A 67 -5.50 12.65 -3.41
CA ALA A 67 -6.81 12.58 -2.80
C ALA A 67 -7.55 13.91 -2.95
N SER A 68 -8.88 13.81 -3.01
CA SER A 68 -9.78 14.97 -2.96
C SER A 68 -9.74 15.65 -1.57
N PRO A 69 -10.21 16.91 -1.46
CA PRO A 69 -10.34 17.59 -0.18
C PRO A 69 -11.21 16.84 0.84
N GLU A 70 -12.14 16.00 0.37
CA GLU A 70 -13.03 15.18 1.19
C GLU A 70 -12.34 13.88 1.68
N GLY A 71 -11.09 13.63 1.26
CA GLY A 71 -10.29 12.48 1.68
C GLY A 71 -10.57 11.20 0.90
N TYR A 72 -11.03 11.31 -0.35
CA TYR A 72 -11.15 10.17 -1.25
C TYR A 72 -9.99 10.12 -2.22
N LEU A 73 -9.49 8.92 -2.46
CA LEU A 73 -8.44 8.67 -3.43
C LEU A 73 -8.94 9.01 -4.84
N GLU A 74 -8.18 9.82 -5.57
CA GLU A 74 -8.43 10.16 -6.97
C GLU A 74 -7.53 9.37 -7.91
N SER A 75 -6.28 9.16 -7.50
CA SER A 75 -5.33 8.37 -8.29
C SER A 75 -4.13 7.92 -7.47
N ILE A 76 -3.45 6.87 -7.96
CA ILE A 76 -2.14 6.42 -7.49
C ILE A 76 -1.19 6.43 -8.68
N VAL A 77 -0.05 7.09 -8.50
CA VAL A 77 1.01 7.16 -9.50
C VAL A 77 2.26 6.46 -8.96
N GLU A 78 2.64 5.35 -9.59
CA GLU A 78 3.84 4.63 -9.20
C GLU A 78 5.10 5.43 -9.53
N ASN A 79 5.90 5.72 -8.52
CA ASN A 79 7.21 6.34 -8.63
C ASN A 79 8.26 5.29 -8.31
N THR A 80 8.88 4.73 -9.34
CA THR A 80 9.78 3.56 -9.25
C THR A 80 11.17 3.88 -8.71
N HIS A 81 11.52 5.17 -8.58
CA HIS A 81 12.83 5.59 -8.12
C HIS A 81 12.72 6.81 -7.22
N ILE A 82 12.64 6.59 -5.91
CA ILE A 82 12.63 7.63 -4.89
C ILE A 82 13.85 7.41 -4.00
N ILE A 83 14.66 8.45 -3.83
CA ILE A 83 15.84 8.45 -2.96
C ILE A 83 15.65 9.43 -1.80
N SER A 84 16.21 9.09 -0.64
CA SER A 84 16.28 9.98 0.50
C SER A 84 17.50 10.88 0.37
N THR A 85 17.34 12.20 0.55
CA THR A 85 18.45 13.16 0.57
C THR A 85 18.31 14.13 1.75
N CYS A 86 19.38 14.92 2.04
CA CYS A 86 19.33 15.94 3.10
C CYS A 86 18.29 17.04 2.84
N ASP A 87 17.96 17.30 1.58
CA ASP A 87 16.98 18.31 1.18
C ASP A 87 15.55 17.76 1.09
N GLY A 88 15.39 16.44 1.26
CA GLY A 88 14.11 15.73 1.20
C GLY A 88 14.09 14.60 0.14
N PRO A 89 12.97 13.92 -0.03
CA PRO A 89 12.85 12.83 -1.01
C PRO A 89 12.89 13.37 -2.44
N LEU A 90 13.72 12.79 -3.28
CA LEU A 90 13.79 13.07 -4.71
C LEU A 90 13.27 11.89 -5.52
N THR A 91 12.52 12.16 -6.58
CA THR A 91 12.08 11.15 -7.54
C THR A 91 12.48 11.51 -8.96
N THR A 92 12.68 10.50 -9.79
CA THR A 92 12.93 10.63 -11.22
C THR A 92 12.19 9.55 -12.01
N THR A 93 11.83 9.85 -13.25
CA THR A 93 11.25 8.90 -14.19
C THR A 93 12.20 8.54 -15.33
N ASP A 94 13.21 9.36 -15.57
CA ASP A 94 14.18 9.23 -16.66
C ASP A 94 15.62 8.94 -16.16
N GLY A 95 15.84 9.02 -14.84
CA GLY A 95 17.16 8.88 -14.23
C GLY A 95 18.07 10.11 -14.33
N GLU A 96 17.62 11.17 -15.02
CA GLU A 96 18.39 12.40 -15.26
C GLU A 96 17.77 13.60 -14.54
N THR A 97 16.46 13.76 -14.66
CA THR A 97 15.73 14.88 -14.08
C THR A 97 15.09 14.48 -12.76
N TYR A 98 15.55 15.07 -11.68
CA TYR A 98 15.02 14.85 -10.33
C TYR A 98 14.07 15.96 -9.90
N ARG A 99 12.96 15.58 -9.28
CA ARG A 99 12.03 16.51 -8.64
C ARG A 99 11.90 16.21 -7.16
N LEU A 100 11.77 17.25 -6.35
CA LEU A 100 11.53 17.14 -4.92
C LEU A 100 10.08 16.70 -4.67
N LEU A 101 9.89 15.73 -3.77
CA LEU A 101 8.60 15.39 -3.19
C LEU A 101 8.51 15.96 -1.78
N SER A 102 7.30 16.29 -1.33
CA SER A 102 7.10 16.60 0.08
C SER A 102 7.34 15.35 0.93
N PRO A 103 8.07 15.44 2.04
CA PRO A 103 8.20 14.32 2.99
C PRO A 103 6.85 13.81 3.53
N ASP A 104 5.83 14.67 3.53
CA ASP A 104 4.48 14.36 4.00
C ASP A 104 3.55 13.90 2.87
N THR A 105 4.07 13.70 1.66
CA THR A 105 3.30 13.12 0.55
C THR A 105 2.72 11.75 0.96
N PRO A 106 1.41 11.52 0.82
CA PRO A 106 0.81 10.22 1.10
C PRO A 106 1.21 9.20 0.03
N VAL A 107 1.60 8.02 0.48
CA VAL A 107 1.98 6.90 -0.39
C VAL A 107 1.28 5.60 0.01
N SER A 108 0.99 4.78 -0.97
CA SER A 108 0.46 3.44 -0.77
C SER A 108 1.59 2.47 -0.41
N MET A 109 1.33 1.68 0.64
CA MET A 109 2.16 0.53 1.04
C MET A 109 1.39 -0.79 0.92
N ASN A 110 0.38 -0.85 0.04
CA ASN A 110 -0.48 -2.02 -0.16
C ASN A 110 -1.27 -2.47 1.08
N LEU A 111 -1.69 -1.52 1.92
CA LEU A 111 -2.63 -1.79 3.00
C LEU A 111 -4.01 -1.30 2.58
N TRP A 112 -4.87 -2.25 2.21
CA TRP A 112 -6.18 -2.02 1.61
C TRP A 112 -7.30 -2.63 2.42
N ALA A 113 -8.47 -2.01 2.36
CA ALA A 113 -9.75 -2.53 2.85
C ALA A 113 -10.74 -2.59 1.68
N PHE A 114 -11.30 -3.76 1.44
CA PHE A 114 -12.22 -4.02 0.34
C PHE A 114 -13.52 -4.65 0.81
N THR A 115 -14.60 -4.36 0.11
CA THR A 115 -15.82 -5.15 0.13
C THR A 115 -15.69 -6.36 -0.82
N PRO A 116 -16.46 -7.45 -0.63
CA PRO A 116 -16.28 -8.70 -1.40
C PRO A 116 -16.40 -8.55 -2.91
N ASP A 117 -17.16 -7.55 -3.40
CA ASP A 117 -17.33 -7.24 -4.82
C ASP A 117 -16.00 -6.88 -5.52
N PHE A 118 -14.97 -6.46 -4.77
CA PHE A 118 -13.63 -6.23 -5.35
C PHE A 118 -13.06 -7.51 -5.98
N MET A 119 -13.44 -8.68 -5.48
CA MET A 119 -13.04 -9.96 -6.09
C MET A 119 -13.61 -10.13 -7.50
N ASP A 120 -14.84 -9.65 -7.74
CA ASP A 120 -15.46 -9.65 -9.06
C ASP A 120 -14.77 -8.65 -9.99
N GLN A 121 -14.37 -7.48 -9.47
CA GLN A 121 -13.57 -6.51 -10.22
C GLN A 121 -12.23 -7.09 -10.67
N LEU A 122 -11.52 -7.80 -9.78
CA LEU A 122 -10.27 -8.48 -10.13
C LEU A 122 -10.47 -9.51 -11.26
N TRP A 123 -11.49 -10.35 -11.15
CA TRP A 123 -11.76 -11.39 -12.13
C TRP A 123 -12.23 -10.83 -13.48
N ALA A 124 -13.07 -9.81 -13.47
CA ALA A 124 -13.59 -9.20 -14.71
C ALA A 124 -12.49 -8.54 -15.54
N ARG A 125 -11.48 -7.92 -14.90
CA ARG A 125 -10.40 -7.18 -15.55
C ARG A 125 -9.16 -8.05 -15.88
N PHE A 126 -9.01 -9.19 -15.23
CA PHE A 126 -7.85 -10.06 -15.41
C PHE A 126 -7.62 -10.54 -16.86
N PRO A 127 -8.65 -10.97 -17.65
CA PRO A 127 -8.43 -11.45 -19.01
C PRO A 127 -7.77 -10.41 -19.91
N ALA A 128 -8.20 -9.15 -19.86
CA ALA A 128 -7.60 -8.07 -20.65
C ALA A 128 -6.15 -7.79 -20.22
N PHE A 129 -5.90 -7.74 -18.90
CA PHE A 129 -4.54 -7.63 -18.39
C PHE A 129 -3.66 -8.78 -18.88
N TYR A 130 -4.13 -10.02 -18.78
CA TYR A 130 -3.37 -11.21 -19.18
C TYR A 130 -2.99 -11.17 -20.66
N GLN A 131 -3.93 -10.84 -21.54
CA GLN A 131 -3.66 -10.70 -22.99
C GLN A 131 -2.59 -9.65 -23.26
N ASN A 132 -2.67 -8.48 -22.63
CA ASN A 132 -1.69 -7.41 -22.78
C ASN A 132 -0.32 -7.80 -22.23
N ALA A 133 -0.26 -8.43 -21.07
CA ALA A 133 0.98 -8.89 -20.45
C ALA A 133 1.68 -9.97 -21.29
N MET A 134 0.90 -10.92 -21.83
CA MET A 134 1.44 -11.96 -22.71
C MET A 134 1.98 -11.40 -24.03
N ALA A 135 1.38 -10.35 -24.56
CA ALA A 135 1.85 -9.68 -25.78
C ALA A 135 3.11 -8.83 -25.54
N ALA A 136 3.20 -8.17 -24.38
CA ALA A 136 4.31 -7.24 -24.08
C ALA A 136 5.52 -7.95 -23.46
N ASN A 137 5.33 -8.62 -22.32
CA ASN A 137 6.40 -9.35 -21.60
C ASN A 137 5.81 -10.43 -20.69
N PRO A 138 5.66 -11.66 -21.18
CA PRO A 138 4.99 -12.73 -20.45
C PRO A 138 5.72 -13.17 -19.18
N LEU A 139 7.03 -12.90 -19.04
CA LEU A 139 7.83 -13.28 -17.89
C LEU A 139 7.82 -12.25 -16.77
N LYS A 140 7.33 -11.02 -17.02
CA LYS A 140 7.35 -9.90 -16.07
C LYS A 140 5.98 -9.25 -15.88
N GLY A 141 4.91 -9.87 -16.37
CA GLY A 141 3.55 -9.37 -16.19
C GLY A 141 3.11 -9.51 -14.72
N GLU A 142 2.86 -8.39 -14.04
CA GLU A 142 2.37 -8.35 -12.68
C GLU A 142 1.02 -7.63 -12.62
N TYR A 143 0.01 -8.28 -12.04
CA TYR A 143 -1.33 -7.75 -11.87
C TYR A 143 -1.45 -7.05 -10.52
N TYR A 144 -1.09 -5.78 -10.48
CA TYR A 144 -1.06 -4.98 -9.27
C TYR A 144 -2.44 -4.53 -8.83
N LEU A 145 -2.74 -4.62 -7.53
CA LEU A 145 -3.98 -4.10 -6.93
C LEU A 145 -4.20 -2.60 -7.23
N PRO A 146 -3.19 -1.71 -7.09
CA PRO A 146 -3.36 -0.29 -7.41
C PRO A 146 -3.84 -0.01 -8.83
N PHE A 147 -3.48 -0.83 -9.82
CA PHE A 147 -3.96 -0.65 -11.19
C PHE A 147 -5.45 -0.94 -11.30
N VAL A 148 -5.91 -2.03 -10.66
CA VAL A 148 -7.33 -2.37 -10.65
C VAL A 148 -8.14 -1.31 -9.91
N VAL A 149 -7.63 -0.80 -8.79
CA VAL A 149 -8.25 0.31 -8.06
C VAL A 149 -8.34 1.57 -8.92
N ASN A 150 -7.26 1.98 -9.60
CA ASN A 150 -7.29 3.12 -10.51
C ASN A 150 -8.32 2.93 -11.65
N ASP A 151 -8.45 1.71 -12.19
CA ASP A 151 -9.44 1.41 -13.22
C ASP A 151 -10.87 1.54 -12.66
N THR A 152 -11.15 0.99 -11.48
CA THR A 152 -12.50 1.11 -10.86
C THR A 152 -12.85 2.55 -10.49
N LEU A 153 -11.86 3.36 -10.06
CA LEU A 153 -12.04 4.80 -9.80
C LEU A 153 -12.38 5.55 -11.10
N ARG A 154 -11.60 5.33 -12.16
CA ARG A 154 -11.81 5.97 -13.48
C ARG A 154 -13.17 5.62 -14.08
N ASP A 155 -13.60 4.35 -13.92
CA ASP A 155 -14.88 3.85 -14.45
C ASP A 155 -16.08 4.28 -13.55
N GLY A 156 -15.84 4.92 -12.41
CA GLY A 156 -16.87 5.36 -11.46
C GLY A 156 -17.54 4.21 -10.69
N GLU A 157 -16.88 3.06 -10.62
CA GLU A 157 -17.41 1.84 -9.98
C GLU A 157 -16.99 1.71 -8.51
N SER A 158 -16.07 2.56 -8.04
CA SER A 158 -15.64 2.57 -6.65
C SER A 158 -15.39 3.96 -6.09
N ALA A 159 -15.45 4.05 -4.76
CA ALA A 159 -14.98 5.18 -3.97
C ALA A 159 -14.01 4.65 -2.91
N VAL A 160 -12.79 5.18 -2.87
CA VAL A 160 -11.74 4.71 -1.96
C VAL A 160 -11.44 5.78 -0.93
N ARG A 161 -11.77 5.54 0.33
CA ARG A 161 -11.39 6.43 1.43
C ARG A 161 -9.89 6.32 1.69
N MET A 162 -9.17 7.44 1.68
CA MET A 162 -7.79 7.48 2.11
C MET A 162 -7.71 7.74 3.61
N LEU A 163 -7.32 6.71 4.36
CA LEU A 163 -7.03 6.77 5.80
C LEU A 163 -5.58 7.25 5.96
N HIS A 164 -5.29 8.00 7.02
CA HIS A 164 -3.98 8.57 7.24
C HIS A 164 -3.35 8.01 8.50
N THR A 165 -2.15 7.47 8.39
CA THR A 165 -1.37 7.03 9.54
C THR A 165 -0.06 7.80 9.66
N THR A 166 0.37 8.02 10.90
CA THR A 166 1.70 8.51 11.23
C THR A 166 2.67 7.38 11.59
N SER A 167 2.20 6.12 11.57
CA SER A 167 3.04 4.95 11.82
C SER A 167 4.21 4.92 10.86
N LYS A 168 5.34 4.45 11.34
CA LYS A 168 6.48 4.13 10.48
C LYS A 168 6.27 2.74 9.90
N TRP A 169 6.35 2.66 8.58
CA TRP A 169 6.36 1.38 7.88
C TRP A 169 7.78 0.80 7.91
N TYR A 170 7.88 -0.51 8.06
CA TYR A 170 9.14 -1.24 7.96
C TYR A 170 8.99 -2.42 7.01
N GLY A 171 9.90 -2.50 6.05
CA GLY A 171 10.09 -3.64 5.17
C GLY A 171 11.59 -3.83 4.97
N ILE A 172 11.98 -5.00 4.51
CA ILE A 172 13.39 -5.31 4.23
C ILE A 172 13.57 -5.24 2.72
N THR A 173 13.73 -4.02 2.20
CA THR A 173 14.03 -3.79 0.78
C THR A 173 15.47 -4.16 0.46
N TYR A 174 16.38 -3.83 1.36
CA TYR A 174 17.79 -4.14 1.28
C TYR A 174 18.24 -4.94 2.50
N GLN A 175 19.17 -5.88 2.33
CA GLN A 175 19.69 -6.63 3.46
C GLN A 175 20.25 -5.74 4.60
N PRO A 176 20.92 -4.60 4.32
CA PRO A 176 21.35 -3.65 5.36
C PRO A 176 20.22 -2.97 6.14
N ASP A 177 18.94 -3.05 5.71
CA ASP A 177 17.79 -2.52 6.46
C ASP A 177 17.48 -3.37 7.72
N LEU A 178 17.83 -4.67 7.71
CA LEU A 178 17.46 -5.63 8.76
C LEU A 178 17.87 -5.22 10.18
N PRO A 179 19.09 -4.71 10.47
CA PRO A 179 19.46 -4.27 11.81
C PRO A 179 18.57 -3.14 12.32
N ALA A 180 18.29 -2.14 11.50
CA ALA A 180 17.44 -1.00 11.86
C ALA A 180 15.99 -1.43 12.11
N VAL A 181 15.45 -2.37 11.32
CA VAL A 181 14.12 -2.95 11.54
C VAL A 181 14.06 -3.70 12.88
N ARG A 182 15.06 -4.54 13.18
CA ARG A 182 15.13 -5.27 14.45
C ARG A 182 15.20 -4.34 15.66
N GLU A 183 16.03 -3.30 15.58
CA GLU A 183 16.14 -2.31 16.65
C GLU A 183 14.81 -1.58 16.88
N ALA A 184 14.15 -1.17 15.79
CA ALA A 184 12.86 -0.50 15.87
C ALA A 184 11.77 -1.39 16.51
N LEU A 185 11.64 -2.66 16.10
CA LEU A 185 10.68 -3.59 16.70
C LEU A 185 11.00 -3.89 18.17
N THR A 186 12.28 -4.04 18.51
CA THR A 186 12.72 -4.20 19.91
C THR A 186 12.32 -3.00 20.77
N ARG A 187 12.53 -1.78 20.25
CA ARG A 187 12.13 -0.54 20.94
C ARG A 187 10.61 -0.48 21.15
N LEU A 188 9.79 -0.76 20.13
CA LEU A 188 8.33 -0.77 20.24
C LEU A 188 7.84 -1.77 21.31
N THR A 189 8.52 -2.92 21.43
CA THR A 189 8.24 -3.90 22.49
C THR A 189 8.64 -3.35 23.87
N GLN A 190 9.79 -2.71 24.00
CA GLN A 190 10.25 -2.10 25.26
C GLN A 190 9.36 -0.94 25.70
N GLU A 191 8.80 -0.19 24.77
CA GLU A 191 7.84 0.91 24.98
C GLU A 191 6.43 0.38 25.34
N GLY A 192 6.22 -0.95 25.27
CA GLY A 192 4.94 -1.59 25.63
C GLY A 192 3.88 -1.52 24.54
N GLU A 193 4.24 -1.11 23.31
CA GLU A 193 3.31 -1.12 22.18
C GLU A 193 2.97 -2.56 21.74
N TYR A 194 3.93 -3.47 21.86
CA TYR A 194 3.78 -4.90 21.65
C TYR A 194 4.22 -5.70 22.86
N PRO A 195 3.58 -6.83 23.19
CA PRO A 195 4.01 -7.71 24.25
C PRO A 195 5.35 -8.40 23.89
N GLU A 196 6.17 -8.73 24.90
CA GLU A 196 7.44 -9.45 24.69
C GLU A 196 7.22 -10.82 24.04
N ALA A 197 6.12 -11.49 24.37
CA ALA A 197 5.72 -12.77 23.82
C ALA A 197 4.34 -12.65 23.16
N LEU A 198 4.30 -12.52 21.84
CA LEU A 198 3.07 -12.33 21.06
C LEU A 198 2.11 -13.53 21.16
N TRP A 199 2.60 -14.72 21.42
CA TRP A 199 1.87 -15.99 21.34
C TRP A 199 1.73 -16.72 22.67
N GLU A 200 2.28 -16.18 23.75
CA GLU A 200 2.03 -16.71 25.09
C GLU A 200 0.64 -16.25 25.56
N LYS A 201 -0.17 -17.25 25.95
CA LYS A 201 -1.52 -17.03 26.51
C LYS A 201 -1.45 -16.76 28.00
#